data_42cb60b97933b35a84969dda1fd7ff56
#
_entry.id   42cb60b97933b35a84969dda1fd7ff56
#
_cell.length_a   1.000
_cell.length_b   1.000
_cell.length_c   1.000
_cell.angle_alpha   90.00
_cell.angle_beta   90.00
_cell.angle_gamma   90.00
#
_symmetry.space_group_name_H-M   'P 1'
#
loop_
_entity.id
_entity.type
_entity.pdbx_description
1 polymer ?
#
loop_
_entity_poly.entity_id
_entity_poly.type
_entity_poly.pdbx_seq_one_letter_code
_entity_poly.pdbx_strand_id
1 'polypeptide(L)'
;MPVGAGATDNSARTVVGIVDEDKLKSIDFGTVVDILAEGQIEGSASASKAGLTDKTSAAYKNAFLKDLFLNKTAVLQGDADNTDPNDSEFNYPKDRLRFEFQDGTSNNTVLFAAESQSSEVITGDKGQECTFPVGGSATARSATISDIRIDTVQVKVKFDQFFTLSSKGNRESTSVQVIIKVNPNNGSATTVIDETLTGKSFNPYNRDYGIDLRELTGYNTNTSGASGSFFPIVVSLERGNDVGDENTFNTMRLAEMRQIIREPNNYPDIAYSALRFSSELFQNAPRRNFRLRGKLVKIPHNATVDLTNGRLIYSGTFDGSFLQDGSGNIIKKWTSDPAWVLFDLLSDTTSGCGLPESELDAFSFYGVSTYCS
;
A
#
# COMPACT_ATOMS: atom_id res chain seq x y z
N MET A 1 -19.26 -58.51 -12.34
CA MET A 1 -18.89 -57.34 -11.54
C MET A 1 -19.04 -56.11 -12.41
N PRO A 2 -19.92 -55.21 -12.13
CA PRO A 2 -19.99 -53.97 -12.86
C PRO A 2 -19.03 -53.01 -12.25
N VAL A 3 -18.01 -52.65 -12.94
CA VAL A 3 -17.10 -51.57 -12.60
C VAL A 3 -17.78 -50.25 -12.90
N GLY A 4 -17.83 -49.41 -11.92
CA GLY A 4 -18.55 -48.16 -11.94
C GLY A 4 -18.18 -47.19 -13.08
N ALA A 5 -19.07 -47.04 -13.99
CA ALA A 5 -19.07 -46.00 -15.01
C ALA A 5 -19.57 -44.65 -14.46
N GLY A 6 -19.71 -44.53 -13.14
CA GLY A 6 -20.28 -43.30 -12.54
C GLY A 6 -19.26 -42.22 -12.13
N ALA A 7 -17.98 -42.53 -12.12
CA ALA A 7 -16.98 -41.62 -11.59
C ALA A 7 -16.47 -40.56 -12.62
N THR A 8 -16.62 -40.84 -13.90
CA THR A 8 -16.10 -39.94 -14.96
C THR A 8 -17.06 -38.83 -15.34
N ASP A 9 -18.32 -39.01 -15.02
CA ASP A 9 -19.33 -38.04 -15.45
C ASP A 9 -19.51 -36.85 -14.46
N ASN A 10 -19.06 -37.04 -13.22
CA ASN A 10 -19.18 -35.98 -12.21
C ASN A 10 -18.05 -34.93 -12.23
N SER A 11 -16.89 -35.29 -12.78
CA SER A 11 -15.77 -34.33 -12.77
C SER A 11 -15.85 -33.28 -13.88
N ALA A 12 -16.42 -33.61 -15.02
CA ALA A 12 -16.49 -32.69 -16.15
C ALA A 12 -17.59 -31.61 -16.02
N ARG A 13 -18.69 -31.94 -15.33
CA ARG A 13 -19.79 -30.96 -15.23
C ARG A 13 -19.70 -30.03 -14.02
N THR A 14 -18.91 -30.41 -13.02
CA THR A 14 -18.84 -29.62 -11.77
C THR A 14 -17.84 -28.47 -11.86
N VAL A 15 -16.81 -28.61 -12.67
CA VAL A 15 -15.73 -27.61 -12.73
C VAL A 15 -15.98 -26.51 -13.74
N VAL A 16 -16.65 -26.81 -14.86
CA VAL A 16 -16.83 -25.83 -15.93
C VAL A 16 -17.96 -24.86 -15.64
N GLY A 17 -19.04 -25.28 -14.97
CA GLY A 17 -20.17 -24.41 -14.68
C GLY A 17 -19.93 -23.39 -13.55
N ILE A 18 -19.07 -23.74 -12.59
CA ILE A 18 -18.83 -22.89 -11.41
C ILE A 18 -17.82 -21.79 -11.69
N VAL A 19 -16.84 -22.02 -12.55
CA VAL A 19 -15.79 -21.04 -12.86
C VAL A 19 -16.29 -19.88 -13.72
N ASP A 20 -17.29 -20.12 -14.56
CA ASP A 20 -17.86 -19.06 -15.44
C ASP A 20 -18.97 -18.23 -14.77
N GLU A 21 -19.49 -18.66 -13.62
CA GLU A 21 -20.68 -18.05 -13.04
C GLU A 21 -20.45 -16.80 -12.21
N ASP A 22 -19.25 -16.59 -11.69
CA ASP A 22 -18.97 -15.46 -10.79
C ASP A 22 -17.78 -14.64 -11.26
N LYS A 23 -17.99 -13.83 -12.31
CA LYS A 23 -17.00 -12.84 -12.78
C LYS A 23 -17.08 -11.50 -12.02
N LEU A 24 -18.06 -11.35 -11.15
CA LEU A 24 -18.25 -10.15 -10.33
C LEU A 24 -17.52 -10.28 -8.98
N LYS A 25 -16.22 -10.54 -9.02
CA LYS A 25 -15.41 -10.58 -7.80
C LYS A 25 -14.92 -9.19 -7.46
N SER A 26 -15.21 -8.76 -6.25
CA SER A 26 -14.55 -7.61 -5.64
C SER A 26 -13.21 -8.06 -5.07
N ILE A 27 -12.17 -7.29 -5.33
CA ILE A 27 -10.84 -7.53 -4.78
C ILE A 27 -10.65 -6.57 -3.62
N ASP A 28 -10.55 -7.11 -2.42
CA ASP A 28 -10.25 -6.34 -1.23
C ASP A 28 -8.75 -6.28 -0.99
N PHE A 29 -8.29 -5.20 -0.38
CA PHE A 29 -6.89 -5.01 -0.02
C PHE A 29 -6.75 -4.85 1.49
N GLY A 30 -5.88 -5.64 2.07
CA GLY A 30 -5.42 -5.45 3.43
C GLY A 30 -4.17 -4.57 3.45
N THR A 31 -4.01 -3.77 4.51
CA THR A 31 -2.83 -2.93 4.70
C THR A 31 -2.27 -3.14 6.10
N VAL A 32 -0.95 -3.24 6.21
CA VAL A 32 -0.24 -3.43 7.48
C VAL A 32 0.95 -2.49 7.53
N VAL A 33 1.17 -1.91 8.71
CA VAL A 33 2.37 -1.13 9.03
C VAL A 33 3.18 -1.91 10.06
N ASP A 34 4.46 -2.12 9.79
CA ASP A 34 5.40 -2.78 10.70
C ASP A 34 6.46 -1.77 11.16
N ILE A 35 6.62 -1.61 12.47
CA ILE A 35 7.75 -0.89 13.06
C ILE A 35 8.94 -1.85 13.05
N LEU A 36 10.07 -1.40 12.49
CA LEU A 36 11.27 -2.20 12.29
C LEU A 36 12.35 -1.90 13.31
N ALA A 37 12.56 -0.62 13.62
CA ALA A 37 13.54 -0.18 14.59
C ALA A 37 13.27 1.25 15.05
N GLU A 38 13.75 1.59 16.23
CA GLU A 38 13.97 2.94 16.69
C GLU A 38 15.32 3.43 16.17
N GLY A 39 15.36 4.68 15.66
CA GLY A 39 16.54 5.26 15.03
C GLY A 39 16.74 4.81 13.59
N GLN A 40 17.73 5.42 12.96
CA GLN A 40 18.06 5.16 11.57
C GLN A 40 18.74 3.81 11.39
N ILE A 41 18.26 3.03 10.41
CA ILE A 41 18.85 1.76 9.99
C ILE A 41 19.43 1.84 8.58
N GLU A 42 20.36 0.94 8.28
CA GLU A 42 20.90 0.79 6.91
C GLU A 42 19.80 0.37 5.92
N GLY A 43 18.93 -0.56 6.32
CA GLY A 43 17.81 -1.05 5.53
C GLY A 43 18.06 -2.41 4.89
N SER A 44 17.73 -2.57 3.61
CA SER A 44 17.86 -3.86 2.89
C SER A 44 19.29 -4.39 2.86
N ALA A 45 19.48 -5.63 3.27
CA ALA A 45 20.78 -6.30 3.23
C ALA A 45 21.25 -6.51 1.77
N SER A 46 20.32 -6.83 0.85
CA SER A 46 20.61 -7.00 -0.57
C SER A 46 20.98 -5.69 -1.26
N ALA A 47 20.30 -4.59 -0.93
CA ALA A 47 20.62 -3.26 -1.45
C ALA A 47 22.00 -2.80 -0.98
N SER A 48 22.29 -2.94 0.31
CA SER A 48 23.59 -2.57 0.88
C SER A 48 24.73 -3.40 0.27
N LYS A 49 24.55 -4.71 0.11
CA LYS A 49 25.53 -5.59 -0.55
C LYS A 49 25.78 -5.18 -1.99
N ALA A 50 24.78 -4.68 -2.69
CA ALA A 50 24.89 -4.17 -4.06
C ALA A 50 25.43 -2.73 -4.12
N GLY A 51 25.75 -2.09 -3.00
CA GLY A 51 26.24 -0.70 -2.94
C GLY A 51 25.18 0.35 -3.27
N LEU A 52 23.89 0.00 -3.19
CA LEU A 52 22.79 0.92 -3.48
C LEU A 52 22.52 1.80 -2.26
N THR A 53 22.73 3.09 -2.40
CA THR A 53 22.58 4.08 -1.31
C THR A 53 21.33 4.96 -1.45
N ASP A 54 20.87 5.18 -2.70
CA ASP A 54 19.66 5.95 -2.95
C ASP A 54 18.42 5.10 -2.69
N LYS A 55 17.83 5.27 -1.50
CA LYS A 55 16.65 4.54 -1.02
C LYS A 55 15.36 4.85 -1.77
N THR A 56 15.36 5.92 -2.58
CA THR A 56 14.22 6.31 -3.42
C THR A 56 14.25 5.64 -4.79
N SER A 57 15.40 5.16 -5.23
CA SER A 57 15.61 4.54 -6.53
C SER A 57 14.83 3.23 -6.71
N ALA A 58 14.43 2.94 -7.94
CA ALA A 58 13.78 1.66 -8.28
C ALA A 58 14.69 0.47 -7.95
N ALA A 59 16.01 0.59 -8.21
CA ALA A 59 16.98 -0.46 -7.92
C ALA A 59 17.05 -0.81 -6.43
N TYR A 60 17.03 0.19 -5.55
CA TYR A 60 16.98 -0.04 -4.09
C TYR A 60 15.68 -0.73 -3.66
N LYS A 61 14.54 -0.25 -4.17
CA LYS A 61 13.22 -0.82 -3.87
C LYS A 61 13.13 -2.28 -4.32
N ASN A 62 13.61 -2.60 -5.52
CA ASN A 62 13.67 -3.99 -6.01
C ASN A 62 14.60 -4.87 -5.17
N ALA A 63 15.79 -4.36 -4.81
CA ALA A 63 16.69 -5.07 -3.91
C ALA A 63 16.05 -5.34 -2.54
N PHE A 64 15.23 -4.39 -2.03
CA PHE A 64 14.50 -4.59 -0.78
C PHE A 64 13.45 -5.71 -0.89
N LEU A 65 12.77 -5.84 -2.04
CA LEU A 65 11.78 -6.90 -2.26
C LEU A 65 12.37 -8.32 -2.23
N LYS A 66 13.70 -8.46 -2.42
CA LYS A 66 14.43 -9.72 -2.20
C LYS A 66 14.60 -10.05 -0.71
N ASP A 67 14.52 -9.05 0.14
CA ASP A 67 14.69 -9.13 1.59
C ASP A 67 13.36 -9.11 2.35
N LEU A 68 12.26 -8.93 1.66
CA LEU A 68 10.89 -9.04 2.19
C LEU A 68 10.34 -10.43 1.90
N PHE A 69 10.03 -11.17 2.96
CA PHE A 69 9.47 -12.51 2.87
C PHE A 69 8.02 -12.52 3.39
N LEU A 70 7.11 -12.99 2.57
CA LEU A 70 5.71 -13.20 2.93
C LEU A 70 5.47 -14.71 3.05
N ASN A 71 5.06 -15.18 4.23
CA ASN A 71 4.91 -16.61 4.52
C ASN A 71 6.16 -17.43 4.14
N LYS A 72 7.37 -16.88 4.39
CA LYS A 72 8.70 -17.44 4.06
C LYS A 72 9.12 -17.37 2.58
N THR A 73 8.29 -16.85 1.69
CA THR A 73 8.63 -16.67 0.27
C THR A 73 9.03 -15.21 0.03
N ALA A 74 10.19 -14.98 -0.57
CA ALA A 74 10.63 -13.62 -0.93
C ALA A 74 9.66 -13.02 -1.97
N VAL A 75 9.46 -11.70 -1.94
CA VAL A 75 8.60 -11.04 -2.92
C VAL A 75 9.26 -11.05 -4.31
N LEU A 76 10.57 -10.79 -4.37
CA LEU A 76 11.37 -10.87 -5.58
C LEU A 76 12.43 -11.96 -5.42
N GLN A 77 12.72 -12.72 -6.49
CA GLN A 77 13.75 -13.77 -6.49
C GLN A 77 15.14 -13.17 -6.26
N GLY A 78 16.02 -13.91 -5.56
CA GLY A 78 17.29 -13.40 -5.10
C GLY A 78 18.30 -13.05 -6.20
N ASP A 79 18.21 -13.73 -7.34
CA ASP A 79 19.05 -13.57 -8.54
C ASP A 79 18.48 -12.57 -9.56
N ALA A 80 17.25 -12.06 -9.37
CA ALA A 80 16.64 -11.07 -10.24
C ALA A 80 17.51 -9.80 -10.37
N ASP A 81 17.41 -9.11 -11.51
CA ASP A 81 18.07 -7.80 -11.69
C ASP A 81 17.42 -6.76 -10.75
N ASN A 82 18.24 -5.93 -10.11
CA ASN A 82 17.74 -4.86 -9.27
C ASN A 82 17.18 -3.69 -10.06
N THR A 83 17.65 -3.46 -11.28
CA THR A 83 17.28 -2.28 -12.08
C THR A 83 16.00 -2.52 -12.87
N ASP A 84 15.87 -3.71 -13.45
CA ASP A 84 14.73 -4.07 -14.31
C ASP A 84 14.37 -5.56 -14.18
N PRO A 85 13.77 -5.98 -13.06
CA PRO A 85 13.36 -7.37 -12.87
C PRO A 85 12.18 -7.73 -13.77
N ASN A 86 12.24 -8.90 -14.40
CA ASN A 86 11.13 -9.45 -15.18
C ASN A 86 9.93 -9.81 -14.30
N ASP A 87 8.73 -9.78 -14.85
CA ASP A 87 7.51 -10.13 -14.09
C ASP A 87 7.53 -11.57 -13.56
N SER A 88 8.18 -12.50 -14.28
CA SER A 88 8.34 -13.90 -13.84
C SER A 88 9.27 -14.08 -12.64
N GLU A 89 10.08 -13.09 -12.31
CA GLU A 89 10.98 -13.11 -11.15
C GLU A 89 10.28 -12.67 -9.87
N PHE A 90 9.06 -12.09 -9.97
CA PHE A 90 8.20 -11.80 -8.82
C PHE A 90 7.40 -13.04 -8.43
N ASN A 91 7.48 -13.42 -7.16
CA ASN A 91 6.69 -14.53 -6.61
C ASN A 91 5.24 -14.12 -6.33
N TYR A 92 4.92 -12.82 -6.42
CA TYR A 92 3.58 -12.26 -6.28
C TYR A 92 3.33 -11.22 -7.38
N PRO A 93 2.11 -11.16 -7.98
CA PRO A 93 1.78 -10.17 -8.99
C PRO A 93 1.97 -8.73 -8.48
N LYS A 94 2.62 -7.88 -9.27
CA LYS A 94 2.95 -6.50 -8.91
C LYS A 94 1.72 -5.64 -8.60
N ASP A 95 0.62 -5.86 -9.33
CA ASP A 95 -0.64 -5.15 -9.16
C ASP A 95 -1.42 -5.56 -7.90
N ARG A 96 -1.02 -6.66 -7.25
CA ARG A 96 -1.66 -7.22 -6.06
C ARG A 96 -0.90 -6.94 -4.77
N LEU A 97 0.28 -6.31 -4.86
CA LEU A 97 1.13 -6.07 -3.71
C LEU A 97 1.86 -4.73 -3.87
N ARG A 98 1.78 -3.88 -2.85
CA ARG A 98 2.54 -2.62 -2.76
C ARG A 98 3.31 -2.59 -1.45
N PHE A 99 4.58 -2.22 -1.54
CA PHE A 99 5.47 -2.11 -0.38
C PHE A 99 6.19 -0.76 -0.40
N GLU A 100 6.27 -0.12 0.76
CA GLU A 100 7.04 1.10 0.98
C GLU A 100 7.79 0.99 2.31
N PHE A 101 8.87 1.74 2.43
CA PHE A 101 9.79 1.67 3.56
C PHE A 101 10.35 3.05 3.88
N GLN A 102 10.54 3.31 5.19
CA GLN A 102 11.27 4.45 5.74
C GLN A 102 12.36 3.95 6.68
N ASP A 103 13.53 4.55 6.60
CA ASP A 103 14.73 4.08 7.25
C ASP A 103 14.97 4.66 8.65
N GLY A 104 14.08 5.49 9.17
CA GLY A 104 14.20 6.11 10.48
C GLY A 104 15.04 7.38 10.49
N THR A 105 15.09 8.12 9.39
CA THR A 105 15.61 9.48 9.39
C THR A 105 14.60 10.45 10.01
N SER A 106 15.08 11.60 10.53
CA SER A 106 14.21 12.65 11.08
C SER A 106 13.28 13.28 10.02
N ASN A 107 13.65 13.19 8.74
CA ASN A 107 12.88 13.71 7.60
C ASN A 107 12.10 12.62 6.86
N ASN A 108 11.60 11.61 7.56
CA ASN A 108 10.77 10.57 6.96
C ASN A 108 9.58 11.17 6.21
N THR A 109 9.30 10.64 5.03
CA THR A 109 8.06 10.92 4.32
C THR A 109 6.96 9.95 4.78
N VAL A 110 5.72 10.38 4.69
CA VAL A 110 4.58 9.54 5.07
C VAL A 110 4.41 8.40 4.08
N LEU A 111 4.32 7.17 4.58
CA LEU A 111 3.98 6.01 3.75
C LEU A 111 2.47 5.94 3.55
N PHE A 112 2.04 5.34 2.42
CA PHE A 112 0.62 5.23 2.02
C PHE A 112 -0.29 4.59 3.07
N ALA A 113 0.25 3.86 4.03
CA ALA A 113 -0.50 3.16 5.06
C ALA A 113 -0.33 3.78 6.46
N ALA A 114 0.55 4.76 6.62
CA ALA A 114 0.79 5.45 7.88
C ALA A 114 -0.13 6.66 8.06
N GLU A 115 -1.20 6.74 7.27
CA GLU A 115 -2.23 7.75 7.39
C GLU A 115 -3.29 7.29 8.39
N SER A 116 -3.63 8.11 9.37
CA SER A 116 -4.84 7.88 10.15
C SER A 116 -6.05 8.22 9.29
N GLN A 117 -7.07 7.36 9.33
CA GLN A 117 -8.30 7.59 8.60
C GLN A 117 -9.43 7.89 9.58
N SER A 118 -10.05 9.04 9.40
CA SER A 118 -11.36 9.34 9.94
C SER A 118 -12.39 9.21 8.83
N SER A 119 -13.42 8.40 9.01
CA SER A 119 -14.47 8.21 8.00
C SER A 119 -15.86 8.46 8.59
N GLU A 120 -16.67 9.21 7.86
CA GLU A 120 -18.05 9.51 8.22
C GLU A 120 -18.99 9.14 7.06
N VAL A 121 -20.13 8.53 7.39
CA VAL A 121 -21.18 8.25 6.41
C VAL A 121 -21.94 9.54 6.12
N ILE A 122 -22.00 9.89 4.84
CA ILE A 122 -22.74 11.05 4.40
C ILE A 122 -24.23 10.68 4.30
N THR A 123 -25.06 11.48 4.91
CA THR A 123 -26.52 11.40 4.71
C THR A 123 -26.86 12.01 3.37
N GLY A 124 -27.43 11.21 2.50
CA GLY A 124 -27.84 11.61 1.16
C GLY A 124 -28.87 10.62 0.63
N ASP A 125 -28.80 10.31 -0.63
CA ASP A 125 -29.73 9.38 -1.30
C ASP A 125 -29.44 7.90 -0.98
N LYS A 126 -28.99 7.60 0.24
CA LYS A 126 -28.67 6.25 0.70
C LYS A 126 -29.83 5.29 0.53
N GLY A 127 -29.56 4.12 -0.06
CA GLY A 127 -30.55 3.07 -0.32
C GLY A 127 -31.46 3.34 -1.52
N GLN A 128 -31.37 4.52 -2.14
CA GLN A 128 -32.19 4.88 -3.29
C GLN A 128 -31.63 4.28 -4.60
N GLU A 129 -32.55 4.01 -5.49
CA GLU A 129 -32.27 3.40 -6.78
C GLU A 129 -31.77 4.44 -7.80
N CYS A 130 -30.75 4.09 -8.57
CA CYS A 130 -30.31 4.80 -9.75
C CYS A 130 -31.03 4.23 -10.97
N THR A 131 -31.93 4.99 -11.57
CA THR A 131 -32.70 4.55 -12.72
C THR A 131 -32.20 5.20 -14.00
N PHE A 132 -32.34 4.49 -15.10
CA PHE A 132 -32.15 4.99 -16.47
C PHE A 132 -33.29 4.40 -17.33
N PRO A 133 -34.48 5.04 -17.37
CA PRO A 133 -35.61 4.53 -18.15
C PRO A 133 -35.34 4.64 -19.64
N VAL A 134 -35.88 3.70 -20.41
CA VAL A 134 -35.78 3.68 -21.86
C VAL A 134 -36.27 5.02 -22.47
N GLY A 135 -35.40 5.68 -23.23
CA GLY A 135 -35.69 6.99 -23.80
C GLY A 135 -35.76 8.15 -22.81
N GLY A 136 -35.39 7.92 -21.55
CA GLY A 136 -35.38 8.93 -20.49
C GLY A 136 -33.96 9.38 -20.13
N SER A 137 -33.86 10.13 -19.02
CA SER A 137 -32.61 10.57 -18.44
C SER A 137 -32.27 9.77 -17.20
N ALA A 138 -30.96 9.57 -16.95
CA ALA A 138 -30.48 8.94 -15.71
C ALA A 138 -30.93 9.74 -14.50
N THR A 139 -31.38 9.02 -13.45
CA THR A 139 -31.63 9.63 -12.15
C THR A 139 -30.37 9.50 -11.29
N ALA A 140 -29.65 10.63 -11.13
CA ALA A 140 -28.49 10.68 -10.27
C ALA A 140 -28.88 10.57 -8.79
N ARG A 141 -28.03 9.91 -8.01
CA ARG A 141 -28.06 9.93 -6.54
C ARG A 141 -26.83 10.64 -6.06
N SER A 142 -27.00 11.67 -5.23
CA SER A 142 -25.91 12.57 -4.90
C SER A 142 -25.84 12.89 -3.42
N ALA A 143 -24.66 13.34 -3.00
CA ALA A 143 -24.45 13.95 -1.71
C ALA A 143 -23.53 15.16 -1.86
N THR A 144 -23.74 16.15 -1.00
CA THR A 144 -22.91 17.37 -0.93
C THR A 144 -21.92 17.22 0.23
N ILE A 145 -20.67 17.52 -0.05
CA ILE A 145 -19.56 17.50 0.93
C ILE A 145 -19.04 18.92 1.10
N SER A 146 -19.11 19.44 2.32
CA SER A 146 -18.66 20.81 2.66
C SER A 146 -17.40 20.84 3.51
N ASP A 147 -16.99 19.73 4.12
CA ASP A 147 -15.78 19.67 4.93
C ASP A 147 -14.54 19.74 4.03
N ILE A 148 -13.78 20.83 4.17
CA ILE A 148 -12.59 21.12 3.35
C ILE A 148 -11.41 20.18 3.63
N ARG A 149 -11.45 19.41 4.71
CA ARG A 149 -10.39 18.46 5.09
C ARG A 149 -10.49 17.13 4.37
N ILE A 150 -11.61 16.89 3.68
CA ILE A 150 -11.86 15.64 2.97
C ILE A 150 -10.92 15.50 1.78
N ASP A 151 -10.23 14.40 1.71
CA ASP A 151 -9.33 14.05 0.61
C ASP A 151 -9.83 12.85 -0.22
N THR A 152 -10.72 12.04 0.34
CA THR A 152 -11.23 10.84 -0.34
C THR A 152 -12.72 10.68 -0.12
N VAL A 153 -13.41 10.23 -1.16
CA VAL A 153 -14.82 9.82 -1.08
C VAL A 153 -14.91 8.35 -1.46
N GLN A 154 -15.60 7.56 -0.63
CA GLN A 154 -15.93 6.18 -0.94
C GLN A 154 -17.41 6.08 -1.29
N VAL A 155 -17.71 5.48 -2.44
CA VAL A 155 -19.09 5.25 -2.92
C VAL A 155 -19.32 3.75 -3.01
N LYS A 156 -20.27 3.24 -2.24
CA LYS A 156 -20.69 1.84 -2.26
C LYS A 156 -21.95 1.68 -3.07
N VAL A 157 -21.85 0.92 -4.14
CA VAL A 157 -22.96 0.55 -5.02
C VAL A 157 -23.43 -0.85 -4.68
N LYS A 158 -24.73 -1.07 -4.62
CA LYS A 158 -25.37 -2.35 -4.33
C LYS A 158 -26.29 -2.79 -5.44
N PHE A 159 -26.25 -4.07 -5.75
CA PHE A 159 -27.20 -4.80 -6.58
C PHE A 159 -27.80 -5.91 -5.73
N ASP A 160 -29.12 -5.97 -5.63
CA ASP A 160 -29.80 -7.04 -4.88
C ASP A 160 -29.70 -8.38 -5.64
N GLN A 161 -29.72 -8.32 -6.97
CA GLN A 161 -29.49 -9.41 -7.92
C GLN A 161 -28.80 -8.83 -9.16
N PHE A 162 -28.11 -9.66 -9.93
CA PHE A 162 -27.39 -9.22 -11.11
C PHE A 162 -27.42 -10.30 -12.20
N PHE A 163 -28.52 -10.39 -12.97
CA PHE A 163 -28.70 -11.33 -14.08
C PHE A 163 -29.87 -10.92 -14.96
N THR A 164 -30.00 -11.52 -16.14
CA THR A 164 -31.21 -11.48 -16.96
C THR A 164 -31.75 -12.89 -17.20
N LEU A 165 -33.06 -13.01 -17.46
CA LEU A 165 -33.70 -14.28 -17.83
C LEU A 165 -33.84 -14.37 -19.34
N SER A 166 -33.32 -15.48 -19.90
CA SER A 166 -33.62 -15.80 -21.32
C SER A 166 -35.09 -16.22 -21.51
N SER A 167 -35.54 -16.28 -22.74
CA SER A 167 -36.87 -16.77 -23.10
C SER A 167 -37.16 -18.21 -22.62
N LYS A 168 -36.12 -18.98 -22.27
CA LYS A 168 -36.21 -20.33 -21.72
C LYS A 168 -36.16 -20.36 -20.19
N GLY A 169 -36.13 -19.19 -19.53
CA GLY A 169 -36.02 -19.08 -18.07
C GLY A 169 -34.60 -19.31 -17.55
N ASN A 170 -33.58 -19.43 -18.40
CA ASN A 170 -32.19 -19.53 -17.94
C ASN A 170 -31.67 -18.16 -17.50
N ARG A 171 -30.87 -18.16 -16.46
CA ARG A 171 -30.21 -16.94 -15.98
C ARG A 171 -28.93 -16.68 -16.77
N GLU A 172 -28.86 -15.52 -17.38
CA GLU A 172 -27.75 -15.08 -18.24
C GLU A 172 -27.08 -13.84 -17.66
N SER A 173 -25.89 -13.53 -18.15
CA SER A 173 -25.15 -12.34 -17.74
C SER A 173 -25.88 -11.08 -18.17
N THR A 174 -25.82 -10.05 -17.34
CA THR A 174 -26.28 -8.69 -17.63
C THR A 174 -25.14 -7.70 -17.48
N SER A 175 -25.37 -6.44 -17.88
CA SER A 175 -24.38 -5.39 -17.72
C SER A 175 -25.01 -4.12 -17.16
N VAL A 176 -24.24 -3.40 -16.34
CA VAL A 176 -24.60 -2.08 -15.81
C VAL A 176 -23.39 -1.16 -15.92
N GLN A 177 -23.57 0.00 -16.56
CA GLN A 177 -22.58 1.05 -16.58
C GLN A 177 -22.76 1.93 -15.33
N VAL A 178 -21.73 1.97 -14.51
CA VAL A 178 -21.62 2.77 -13.29
C VAL A 178 -20.84 4.03 -13.60
N ILE A 179 -21.45 5.19 -13.41
CA ILE A 179 -20.82 6.49 -13.63
C ILE A 179 -20.82 7.25 -12.30
N ILE A 180 -19.63 7.71 -11.87
CA ILE A 180 -19.52 8.59 -10.74
C ILE A 180 -18.89 9.90 -11.19
N LYS A 181 -19.52 11.01 -10.81
CA LYS A 181 -19.06 12.36 -11.12
C LYS A 181 -18.80 13.14 -9.85
N VAL A 182 -17.79 13.98 -9.89
CA VAL A 182 -17.52 14.99 -8.86
C VAL A 182 -17.71 16.36 -9.49
N ASN A 183 -18.54 17.17 -8.87
CA ASN A 183 -18.83 18.54 -9.30
C ASN A 183 -18.31 19.51 -8.22
N PRO A 184 -17.11 20.07 -8.37
CA PRO A 184 -16.57 21.05 -7.45
C PRO A 184 -17.23 22.42 -7.66
N ASN A 185 -17.22 23.25 -6.59
CA ASN A 185 -17.80 24.59 -6.65
C ASN A 185 -17.02 25.54 -7.59
N ASN A 186 -15.74 25.28 -7.84
CA ASN A 186 -14.85 26.09 -8.69
C ASN A 186 -14.70 25.56 -10.12
N GLY A 187 -15.48 24.57 -10.53
CA GLY A 187 -15.31 23.94 -11.84
C GLY A 187 -16.55 23.26 -12.36
N SER A 188 -16.37 22.51 -13.42
CA SER A 188 -17.43 21.69 -14.01
C SER A 188 -17.39 20.26 -13.46
N ALA A 189 -18.52 19.57 -13.53
CA ALA A 189 -18.59 18.16 -13.16
C ALA A 189 -17.61 17.32 -13.99
N THR A 190 -16.79 16.53 -13.31
CA THR A 190 -15.81 15.61 -13.89
C THR A 190 -16.25 14.18 -13.63
N THR A 191 -16.29 13.34 -14.68
CA THR A 191 -16.48 11.91 -14.53
C THR A 191 -15.19 11.28 -14.01
N VAL A 192 -15.25 10.69 -12.81
CA VAL A 192 -14.11 10.07 -12.13
C VAL A 192 -14.14 8.54 -12.22
N ILE A 193 -15.33 7.96 -12.37
CA ILE A 193 -15.54 6.54 -12.64
C ILE A 193 -16.51 6.40 -13.81
N ASP A 194 -16.14 5.55 -14.75
CA ASP A 194 -16.98 5.07 -15.85
C ASP A 194 -16.63 3.60 -16.08
N GLU A 195 -17.34 2.70 -15.39
CA GLU A 195 -17.08 1.26 -15.43
C GLU A 195 -18.34 0.51 -15.85
N THR A 196 -18.20 -0.40 -16.82
CA THR A 196 -19.25 -1.34 -17.16
C THR A 196 -19.04 -2.66 -16.47
N LEU A 197 -19.86 -2.93 -15.47
CA LEU A 197 -19.90 -4.22 -14.79
C LEU A 197 -20.67 -5.21 -15.66
N THR A 198 -20.09 -6.38 -15.93
CA THR A 198 -20.72 -7.44 -16.72
C THR A 198 -20.56 -8.77 -16.02
N GLY A 199 -21.66 -9.52 -15.88
CA GLY A 199 -21.62 -10.83 -15.24
C GLY A 199 -22.99 -11.29 -14.79
N LYS A 200 -23.04 -12.27 -13.90
CA LYS A 200 -24.27 -12.70 -13.22
C LYS A 200 -23.97 -13.03 -11.74
N SER A 201 -24.86 -12.62 -10.86
CA SER A 201 -24.86 -13.00 -9.45
C SER A 201 -26.28 -13.17 -8.94
N PHE A 202 -26.52 -14.22 -8.15
CA PHE A 202 -27.80 -14.49 -7.53
C PHE A 202 -27.91 -13.92 -6.12
N ASN A 203 -26.74 -13.70 -5.52
CA ASN A 203 -26.62 -13.07 -4.22
C ASN A 203 -26.46 -11.56 -4.38
N PRO A 204 -26.77 -10.78 -3.35
CA PRO A 204 -26.47 -9.36 -3.35
C PRO A 204 -25.00 -9.10 -3.66
N TYR A 205 -24.73 -8.22 -4.60
CA TYR A 205 -23.39 -7.82 -5.02
C TYR A 205 -23.16 -6.36 -4.64
N ASN A 206 -22.02 -6.08 -4.02
CA ASN A 206 -21.58 -4.73 -3.70
C ASN A 206 -20.28 -4.41 -4.43
N ARG A 207 -20.18 -3.15 -4.89
CA ARG A 207 -18.96 -2.61 -5.48
C ARG A 207 -18.60 -1.32 -4.76
N ASP A 208 -17.35 -1.23 -4.27
CA ASP A 208 -16.83 -0.04 -3.61
C ASP A 208 -15.90 0.72 -4.56
N TYR A 209 -16.07 2.04 -4.63
CA TYR A 209 -15.25 2.95 -5.41
C TYR A 209 -14.62 3.98 -4.48
N GLY A 210 -13.28 4.03 -4.46
CA GLY A 210 -12.51 5.05 -3.77
C GLY A 210 -12.10 6.16 -4.74
N ILE A 211 -12.41 7.39 -4.43
CA ILE A 211 -12.10 8.57 -5.24
C ILE A 211 -11.16 9.46 -4.45
N ASP A 212 -9.92 9.59 -4.89
CA ASP A 212 -8.96 10.53 -4.31
C ASP A 212 -9.21 11.92 -4.90
N LEU A 213 -9.72 12.82 -4.08
CA LEU A 213 -10.04 14.19 -4.51
C LEU A 213 -8.78 15.00 -4.83
N ARG A 214 -7.64 14.64 -4.26
CA ARG A 214 -6.35 15.33 -4.46
C ARG A 214 -5.86 15.21 -5.91
N GLU A 215 -6.31 14.19 -6.63
CA GLU A 215 -5.99 13.99 -8.06
C GLU A 215 -6.83 14.87 -8.99
N LEU A 216 -7.87 15.53 -8.46
CA LEU A 216 -8.78 16.34 -9.26
C LEU A 216 -8.24 17.75 -9.45
N THR A 217 -8.39 18.27 -10.68
CA THR A 217 -7.99 19.62 -11.03
C THR A 217 -8.70 20.64 -10.14
N GLY A 218 -7.92 21.55 -9.55
CA GLY A 218 -8.45 22.63 -8.71
C GLY A 218 -8.74 22.22 -7.27
N TYR A 219 -8.34 21.00 -6.86
CA TYR A 219 -8.43 20.59 -5.45
C TYR A 219 -7.73 21.62 -4.54
N ASN A 220 -8.47 22.10 -3.57
CA ASN A 220 -7.99 23.11 -2.60
C ASN A 220 -8.74 22.97 -1.29
N THR A 221 -7.99 22.69 -0.21
CA THR A 221 -8.50 22.53 1.15
C THR A 221 -8.52 23.85 1.96
N ASN A 222 -7.97 24.95 1.42
CA ASN A 222 -7.75 26.16 2.22
C ASN A 222 -8.99 27.06 2.31
N THR A 223 -10.00 26.84 1.45
CA THR A 223 -11.18 27.70 1.38
C THR A 223 -12.46 26.90 1.20
N SER A 224 -13.54 27.31 1.86
CA SER A 224 -14.88 26.75 1.70
C SER A 224 -15.89 27.82 1.39
N GLY A 225 -16.72 27.62 0.36
CA GLY A 225 -17.81 28.50 0.00
C GLY A 225 -17.42 29.81 -0.68
N ALA A 226 -16.14 30.15 -0.77
CA ALA A 226 -15.67 31.32 -1.49
C ALA A 226 -15.71 31.09 -3.01
N SER A 227 -15.83 32.16 -3.78
CA SER A 227 -15.70 32.08 -5.24
C SER A 227 -14.34 31.54 -5.62
N GLY A 228 -14.31 30.48 -6.46
CA GLY A 228 -13.08 29.78 -6.83
C GLY A 228 -12.60 28.71 -5.84
N SER A 229 -13.34 28.43 -4.75
CA SER A 229 -13.04 27.31 -3.85
C SER A 229 -13.48 25.97 -4.43
N PHE A 230 -12.73 24.91 -4.14
CA PHE A 230 -13.07 23.56 -4.55
C PHE A 230 -14.33 23.04 -3.84
N PHE A 231 -14.43 23.28 -2.54
CA PHE A 231 -15.58 22.93 -1.72
C PHE A 231 -16.63 24.05 -1.63
N PRO A 232 -17.93 23.73 -1.49
CA PRO A 232 -18.49 22.36 -1.39
C PRO A 232 -18.44 21.62 -2.73
N ILE A 233 -18.36 20.29 -2.67
CA ILE A 233 -18.46 19.42 -3.87
C ILE A 233 -19.74 18.63 -3.83
N VAL A 234 -20.27 18.31 -5.01
CA VAL A 234 -21.37 17.34 -5.16
C VAL A 234 -20.82 16.08 -5.81
N VAL A 235 -20.95 14.96 -5.12
CA VAL A 235 -20.59 13.64 -5.65
C VAL A 235 -21.87 12.95 -6.07
N SER A 236 -21.96 12.49 -7.31
CA SER A 236 -23.14 11.84 -7.88
C SER A 236 -22.81 10.46 -8.45
N LEU A 237 -23.72 9.52 -8.19
CA LEU A 237 -23.74 8.18 -8.77
C LEU A 237 -24.87 8.13 -9.81
N GLU A 238 -24.55 7.74 -11.02
CA GLU A 238 -25.47 7.61 -12.13
C GLU A 238 -25.36 6.24 -12.79
N ARG A 239 -26.46 5.74 -13.32
CA ARG A 239 -26.46 4.58 -14.21
C ARG A 239 -26.32 5.07 -15.64
N GLY A 240 -25.36 4.53 -16.40
CA GLY A 240 -25.06 4.98 -17.76
C GLY A 240 -25.80 4.23 -18.86
N ASN A 241 -26.42 3.09 -18.56
CA ASN A 241 -27.15 2.29 -19.51
C ASN A 241 -28.59 2.02 -19.03
N ASP A 242 -29.43 1.65 -19.95
CA ASP A 242 -30.83 1.31 -19.72
C ASP A 242 -31.00 0.21 -18.67
N VAL A 243 -32.09 0.25 -17.91
CA VAL A 243 -32.42 -0.77 -16.89
C VAL A 243 -32.78 -2.14 -17.46
N GLY A 244 -33.05 -2.21 -18.77
CA GLY A 244 -33.51 -3.43 -19.45
C GLY A 244 -35.01 -3.65 -19.32
N ASP A 245 -35.46 -4.85 -19.67
CA ASP A 245 -36.84 -5.28 -19.61
C ASP A 245 -37.19 -5.89 -18.24
N GLU A 246 -38.45 -6.34 -18.12
CA GLU A 246 -38.96 -6.99 -16.88
C GLU A 246 -38.25 -8.31 -16.49
N ASN A 247 -37.50 -8.88 -17.43
CA ASN A 247 -36.70 -10.10 -17.20
C ASN A 247 -35.28 -9.78 -16.71
N THR A 248 -34.92 -8.49 -16.55
CA THR A 248 -33.59 -8.05 -16.17
C THR A 248 -33.57 -7.62 -14.70
N PHE A 249 -32.74 -8.31 -13.90
CA PHE A 249 -32.58 -8.12 -12.49
C PHE A 249 -31.19 -7.53 -12.21
N ASN A 250 -31.07 -6.22 -12.37
CA ASN A 250 -29.80 -5.51 -12.19
C ASN A 250 -30.01 -4.10 -11.62
N THR A 251 -30.98 -3.97 -10.73
CA THR A 251 -31.27 -2.72 -10.04
C THR A 251 -30.06 -2.22 -9.26
N MET A 252 -29.58 -1.03 -9.63
CA MET A 252 -28.43 -0.37 -9.01
C MET A 252 -28.91 0.60 -7.92
N ARG A 253 -28.32 0.51 -6.73
CA ARG A 253 -28.64 1.38 -5.59
C ARG A 253 -27.37 2.01 -5.00
N LEU A 254 -27.48 3.25 -4.56
CA LEU A 254 -26.47 3.87 -3.70
C LEU A 254 -26.60 3.25 -2.29
N ALA A 255 -25.75 2.30 -1.95
CA ALA A 255 -25.80 1.67 -0.64
C ALA A 255 -25.27 2.62 0.45
N GLU A 256 -24.14 3.28 0.19
CA GLU A 256 -23.50 4.18 1.14
C GLU A 256 -22.55 5.11 0.41
N MET A 257 -22.40 6.32 0.93
CA MET A 257 -21.33 7.24 0.56
C MET A 257 -20.61 7.68 1.83
N ARG A 258 -19.28 7.64 1.83
CA ARG A 258 -18.44 8.03 2.95
C ARG A 258 -17.49 9.14 2.53
N GLN A 259 -17.34 10.11 3.38
CA GLN A 259 -16.25 11.08 3.33
C GLN A 259 -15.11 10.61 4.22
N ILE A 260 -13.88 10.75 3.75
CA ILE A 260 -12.69 10.26 4.43
C ILE A 260 -11.68 11.39 4.51
N ILE A 261 -11.15 11.60 5.71
CA ILE A 261 -10.01 12.45 5.99
C ILE A 261 -8.84 11.52 6.27
N ARG A 262 -7.72 11.74 5.59
CA ARG A 262 -6.47 11.05 5.86
C ARG A 262 -5.49 12.04 6.44
N GLU A 263 -5.11 11.84 7.67
CA GLU A 263 -4.07 12.63 8.31
C GLU A 263 -2.74 11.88 8.20
N PRO A 264 -1.73 12.49 7.56
CA PRO A 264 -0.42 11.85 7.43
C PRO A 264 0.22 11.74 8.81
N ASN A 265 0.52 10.52 9.24
CA ASN A 265 1.32 10.27 10.43
C ASN A 265 2.78 10.12 10.01
N ASN A 266 3.59 11.08 10.39
CA ASN A 266 5.03 10.99 10.24
C ASN A 266 5.61 10.47 11.55
N TYR A 267 6.46 9.45 11.46
CA TYR A 267 7.19 8.88 12.60
C TYR A 267 8.69 9.18 12.42
N PRO A 268 9.14 10.40 12.81
CA PRO A 268 10.55 10.73 12.74
C PRO A 268 11.35 9.79 13.66
N ASP A 269 12.57 9.49 13.25
CA ASP A 269 13.49 8.63 13.99
C ASP A 269 12.99 7.18 14.24
N ILE A 270 11.98 6.73 13.48
CA ILE A 270 11.50 5.35 13.49
C ILE A 270 11.59 4.75 12.10
N ALA A 271 12.29 3.62 11.98
CA ALA A 271 12.27 2.83 10.76
C ALA A 271 11.01 1.98 10.71
N TYR A 272 10.23 2.10 9.64
CA TYR A 272 8.97 1.37 9.50
C TYR A 272 8.66 1.07 8.04
N SER A 273 7.78 0.13 7.82
CA SER A 273 7.34 -0.27 6.49
C SER A 273 5.84 -0.35 6.39
N ALA A 274 5.33 -0.20 5.17
CA ALA A 274 3.92 -0.35 4.85
C ALA A 274 3.76 -1.39 3.74
N LEU A 275 2.90 -2.37 3.96
CA LEU A 275 2.55 -3.41 3.01
C LEU A 275 1.06 -3.38 2.73
N ARG A 276 0.68 -3.29 1.46
CA ARG A 276 -0.69 -3.51 0.97
C ARG A 276 -0.71 -4.78 0.13
N PHE A 277 -1.68 -5.63 0.37
CA PHE A 277 -1.82 -6.91 -0.33
C PHE A 277 -3.29 -7.21 -0.65
N SER A 278 -3.51 -7.92 -1.75
CA SER A 278 -4.85 -8.33 -2.18
C SER A 278 -5.33 -9.55 -1.39
N SER A 279 -6.64 -9.58 -1.10
CA SER A 279 -7.33 -10.74 -0.51
C SER A 279 -7.27 -12.01 -1.37
N GLU A 280 -7.00 -11.86 -2.68
CA GLU A 280 -6.77 -13.01 -3.57
C GLU A 280 -5.43 -13.71 -3.29
N LEU A 281 -4.41 -12.97 -2.81
CA LEU A 281 -3.11 -13.54 -2.45
C LEU A 281 -3.14 -14.14 -1.04
N PHE A 282 -3.79 -13.46 -0.11
CA PHE A 282 -3.79 -13.85 1.31
C PHE A 282 -5.16 -13.61 1.93
N GLN A 283 -5.79 -14.67 2.43
CA GLN A 283 -7.07 -14.57 3.16
C GLN A 283 -6.91 -13.87 4.53
N ASN A 284 -5.70 -13.91 5.09
CA ASN A 284 -5.33 -13.23 6.33
C ASN A 284 -4.01 -12.48 6.11
N ALA A 285 -3.67 -11.55 6.99
CA ALA A 285 -2.40 -10.84 6.93
C ALA A 285 -1.22 -11.84 6.87
N PRO A 286 -0.38 -11.81 5.83
CA PRO A 286 0.73 -12.74 5.70
C PRO A 286 1.75 -12.53 6.81
N ARG A 287 2.44 -13.60 7.21
CA ARG A 287 3.58 -13.51 8.11
C ARG A 287 4.71 -12.81 7.37
N ARG A 288 5.19 -11.68 7.89
CA ARG A 288 6.24 -10.85 7.29
C ARG A 288 7.55 -11.09 8.00
N ASN A 289 8.62 -11.31 7.24
CA ASN A 289 9.99 -11.36 7.73
C ASN A 289 10.86 -10.47 6.85
N PHE A 290 11.79 -9.77 7.48
CA PHE A 290 12.69 -8.84 6.81
C PHE A 290 14.15 -9.26 7.04
N ARG A 291 14.97 -9.20 5.99
CA ARG A 291 16.41 -9.33 6.10
C ARG A 291 17.05 -7.96 6.01
N LEU A 292 17.35 -7.38 7.18
CA LEU A 292 17.82 -6.01 7.29
C LEU A 292 19.22 -5.93 7.89
N ARG A 293 19.93 -4.87 7.52
CA ARG A 293 21.04 -4.32 8.27
C ARG A 293 20.47 -3.26 9.22
N GLY A 294 20.77 -3.41 10.49
CA GLY A 294 20.13 -2.67 11.56
C GLY A 294 20.66 -1.25 11.74
N LYS A 295 20.63 -0.79 12.99
CA LYS A 295 20.95 0.57 13.40
C LYS A 295 22.34 1.02 12.91
N LEU A 296 22.42 2.27 12.50
CA LEU A 296 23.68 2.92 12.15
C LEU A 296 24.37 3.39 13.41
N VAL A 297 25.65 3.08 13.55
CA VAL A 297 26.49 3.43 14.71
C VAL A 297 27.67 4.30 14.31
N LYS A 298 28.27 5.00 15.25
CA LYS A 298 29.51 5.75 15.05
C LYS A 298 30.64 4.77 14.77
N ILE A 299 31.48 5.07 13.80
CA ILE A 299 32.69 4.32 13.51
C ILE A 299 33.91 5.25 13.53
N PRO A 300 35.12 4.73 13.78
CA PRO A 300 36.35 5.53 13.73
C PRO A 300 36.54 6.24 12.41
N HIS A 301 37.14 7.43 12.43
CA HIS A 301 37.43 8.22 11.24
C HIS A 301 38.30 7.48 10.22
N ASN A 302 39.17 6.59 10.67
CA ASN A 302 40.11 5.80 9.88
C ASN A 302 39.58 4.41 9.48
N ALA A 303 38.28 4.17 9.68
CA ALA A 303 37.61 2.90 9.36
C ALA A 303 36.71 3.04 8.12
N THR A 304 36.65 1.97 7.33
CA THR A 304 35.68 1.76 6.27
C THR A 304 34.95 0.45 6.50
N VAL A 305 33.72 0.35 6.02
CA VAL A 305 32.89 -0.86 6.17
C VAL A 305 33.04 -1.75 4.95
N ASP A 306 33.40 -3.02 5.14
CA ASP A 306 33.24 -4.04 4.09
C ASP A 306 31.76 -4.31 3.88
N LEU A 307 31.24 -3.92 2.74
CA LEU A 307 29.83 -4.07 2.40
C LEU A 307 29.36 -5.54 2.31
N THR A 308 30.30 -6.49 2.23
CA THR A 308 29.94 -7.92 2.16
C THR A 308 29.54 -8.47 3.52
N ASN A 309 30.34 -8.20 4.54
CA ASN A 309 30.22 -8.83 5.86
C ASN A 309 30.02 -7.84 7.03
N GLY A 310 30.17 -6.52 6.76
CA GLY A 310 30.01 -5.46 7.75
C GLY A 310 31.21 -5.28 8.68
N ARG A 311 32.32 -5.93 8.41
CA ARG A 311 33.56 -5.75 9.17
C ARG A 311 34.17 -4.39 8.89
N LEU A 312 34.91 -3.87 9.85
CA LEU A 312 35.65 -2.63 9.70
C LEU A 312 37.06 -2.90 9.19
N ILE A 313 37.47 -2.12 8.19
CA ILE A 313 38.82 -2.12 7.64
C ILE A 313 39.46 -0.81 8.05
N TYR A 314 40.58 -0.88 8.78
CA TYR A 314 41.28 0.28 9.32
C TYR A 314 42.44 0.70 8.44
N SER A 315 42.63 2.04 8.34
CA SER A 315 43.78 2.65 7.66
C SER A 315 44.37 3.77 8.50
N GLY A 316 45.71 3.70 8.76
CA GLY A 316 46.41 4.70 9.56
C GLY A 316 46.14 4.56 11.05
N THR A 317 46.47 5.63 11.80
CA THR A 317 46.41 5.65 13.28
C THR A 317 45.07 6.27 13.72
N PHE A 318 44.46 5.66 14.73
CA PHE A 318 43.27 6.22 15.38
C PHE A 318 43.67 7.36 16.33
N ASP A 319 43.01 8.49 16.21
CA ASP A 319 43.25 9.68 17.03
C ASP A 319 42.16 9.96 18.09
N GLY A 320 41.19 9.04 18.22
CA GLY A 320 40.04 9.18 19.10
C GLY A 320 38.82 9.78 18.42
N SER A 321 38.90 10.21 17.18
CA SER A 321 37.78 10.84 16.47
C SER A 321 36.96 9.83 15.68
N PHE A 322 35.67 10.17 15.48
CA PHE A 322 34.73 9.41 14.66
C PHE A 322 34.65 9.96 13.23
N LEU A 323 34.14 9.15 12.32
CA LEU A 323 33.93 9.52 10.93
C LEU A 323 32.99 10.73 10.82
N GLN A 324 33.42 11.75 10.06
CA GLN A 324 32.70 13.01 9.87
C GLN A 324 32.54 13.33 8.37
N ASP A 325 31.54 14.13 8.06
CA ASP A 325 31.42 14.78 6.76
C ASP A 325 32.31 16.03 6.65
N GLY A 326 32.32 16.67 5.47
CA GLY A 326 33.09 17.88 5.24
C GLY A 326 32.66 19.10 6.09
N SER A 327 31.52 19.00 6.80
CA SER A 327 30.98 20.02 7.71
C SER A 327 31.20 19.70 9.19
N GLY A 328 31.86 18.56 9.50
CA GLY A 328 32.14 18.10 10.85
C GLY A 328 31.01 17.32 11.53
N ASN A 329 29.93 16.97 10.81
CA ASN A 329 28.87 16.16 11.36
C ASN A 329 29.28 14.69 11.37
N ILE A 330 28.92 13.97 12.46
CA ILE A 330 29.21 12.54 12.58
C ILE A 330 28.43 11.76 11.52
N ILE A 331 29.14 10.95 10.74
CA ILE A 331 28.57 9.98 9.81
C ILE A 331 28.48 8.65 10.52
N LYS A 332 27.26 8.16 10.74
CA LYS A 332 27.01 6.81 11.27
C LYS A 332 26.97 5.81 10.09
N LYS A 333 27.44 4.59 10.36
CA LYS A 333 27.42 3.46 9.40
C LYS A 333 26.92 2.20 10.07
N TRP A 334 26.33 1.32 9.30
CA TRP A 334 26.06 -0.02 9.78
C TRP A 334 27.38 -0.82 9.83
N THR A 335 27.59 -1.56 10.90
CA THR A 335 28.70 -2.50 11.02
C THR A 335 28.29 -3.72 11.82
N SER A 336 28.95 -4.85 11.59
CA SER A 336 28.84 -6.07 12.41
C SER A 336 29.88 -6.08 13.55
N ASP A 337 30.68 -5.05 13.68
CA ASP A 337 31.72 -4.96 14.71
C ASP A 337 31.12 -4.84 16.10
N PRO A 338 31.38 -5.81 17.01
CA PRO A 338 30.74 -5.83 18.33
C PRO A 338 31.19 -4.69 19.26
N ALA A 339 32.42 -4.17 19.08
CA ALA A 339 32.92 -3.10 19.94
C ALA A 339 32.15 -1.79 19.70
N TRP A 340 31.95 -1.38 18.43
CA TRP A 340 31.25 -0.14 18.13
C TRP A 340 29.73 -0.27 18.30
N VAL A 341 29.18 -1.46 18.12
CA VAL A 341 27.78 -1.74 18.50
C VAL A 341 27.60 -1.62 20.02
N LEU A 342 28.54 -2.12 20.81
CA LEU A 342 28.51 -1.97 22.28
C LEU A 342 28.73 -0.51 22.70
N PHE A 343 29.63 0.22 22.05
CA PHE A 343 29.84 1.65 22.30
C PHE A 343 28.55 2.45 22.09
N ASP A 344 27.83 2.21 20.98
CA ASP A 344 26.54 2.85 20.72
C ASP A 344 25.50 2.46 21.78
N LEU A 345 25.40 1.19 22.14
CA LEU A 345 24.48 0.72 23.18
C LEU A 345 24.73 1.38 24.54
N LEU A 346 25.99 1.63 24.88
CA LEU A 346 26.33 2.28 26.15
C LEU A 346 26.06 3.78 26.11
N SER A 347 26.31 4.46 24.98
CA SER A 347 26.23 5.91 24.88
C SER A 347 24.84 6.43 24.40
N ASP A 348 24.03 5.61 23.73
CA ASP A 348 22.73 6.04 23.22
C ASP A 348 21.77 6.35 24.38
N THR A 349 21.20 7.56 24.36
CA THR A 349 20.29 8.07 25.40
C THR A 349 18.85 7.60 25.23
N THR A 350 18.50 7.09 24.05
CA THR A 350 17.11 6.73 23.71
C THR A 350 16.88 5.22 23.88
N SER A 351 17.72 4.43 23.25
CA SER A 351 17.60 2.96 23.22
C SER A 351 18.75 2.23 23.93
N GLY A 352 19.65 2.94 24.57
CA GLY A 352 20.82 2.44 25.26
C GLY A 352 20.90 2.82 26.74
N CYS A 353 22.12 2.76 27.28
CA CYS A 353 22.39 3.07 28.72
C CYS A 353 22.50 4.57 29.02
N GLY A 354 22.68 5.42 27.98
CA GLY A 354 22.80 6.87 28.11
C GLY A 354 24.07 7.35 28.84
N LEU A 355 25.14 6.55 28.83
CA LEU A 355 26.40 6.97 29.44
C LEU A 355 27.05 8.09 28.62
N PRO A 356 27.60 9.13 29.27
CA PRO A 356 28.37 10.16 28.58
C PRO A 356 29.52 9.55 27.79
N GLU A 357 29.72 9.92 26.53
CA GLU A 357 30.84 9.41 25.72
C GLU A 357 32.22 9.72 26.35
N SER A 358 32.33 10.80 27.13
CA SER A 358 33.53 11.15 27.86
C SER A 358 33.92 10.13 28.94
N GLU A 359 33.01 9.26 29.36
CA GLU A 359 33.25 8.18 30.30
C GLU A 359 33.65 6.86 29.63
N LEU A 360 33.57 6.83 28.28
CA LEU A 360 33.88 5.66 27.45
C LEU A 360 35.28 5.84 26.83
N ASP A 361 36.20 4.92 27.09
CA ASP A 361 37.53 4.96 26.47
C ASP A 361 37.50 4.42 25.05
N ALA A 362 37.32 5.31 24.06
CA ALA A 362 37.26 4.97 22.65
C ALA A 362 38.50 4.20 22.13
N PHE A 363 39.69 4.41 22.76
CA PHE A 363 40.92 3.67 22.38
C PHE A 363 40.85 2.20 22.78
N SER A 364 40.26 1.89 23.94
CA SER A 364 40.00 0.51 24.34
C SER A 364 39.02 -0.19 23.41
N PHE A 365 37.91 0.48 23.02
CA PHE A 365 36.98 -0.07 22.03
C PHE A 365 37.66 -0.28 20.66
N TYR A 366 38.51 0.67 20.23
CA TYR A 366 39.29 0.52 19.00
C TYR A 366 40.19 -0.71 19.06
N GLY A 367 40.92 -0.92 20.19
CA GLY A 367 41.75 -2.11 20.36
C GLY A 367 40.99 -3.42 20.26
N VAL A 368 39.79 -3.49 20.85
CA VAL A 368 38.90 -4.67 20.72
C VAL A 368 38.45 -4.84 19.30
N SER A 369 38.01 -3.75 18.65
CA SER A 369 37.51 -3.77 17.28
C SER A 369 38.57 -4.24 16.27
N THR A 370 39.81 -3.79 16.37
CA THR A 370 40.92 -4.26 15.51
C THR A 370 41.21 -5.76 15.68
N TYR A 371 40.91 -6.32 16.83
CA TYR A 371 41.01 -7.77 17.06
C TYR A 371 39.85 -8.54 16.42
N CYS A 372 38.67 -7.93 16.34
CA CYS A 372 37.46 -8.54 15.78
C CYS A 372 37.31 -8.38 14.23
N SER A 373 38.16 -7.54 13.61
CA SER A 373 38.10 -7.16 12.19
C SER A 373 38.71 -8.20 11.26
#